data_85997a8d3e5ce0dca11a3fcced59a0db
#
_entry.id   85997a8d3e5ce0dca11a3fcced59a0db
#
_cell.length_a   1.000
_cell.length_b   1.000
_cell.length_c   1.000
_cell.angle_alpha   90.00
_cell.angle_beta   90.00
_cell.angle_gamma   90.00
#
_symmetry.space_group_name_H-M   'P 1'
#
loop_
_entity.id
_entity.type
_entity.pdbx_description
1 polymer ?
#
loop_
_entity_poly.entity_id
_entity_poly.type
_entity_poly.pdbx_seq_one_letter_code
_entity_poly.pdbx_strand_id
1 'polypeptide(L)'
;YELHRQIPLLLHRFAKQNLRHKYKEENLFFLGQIGRRIHSAGRTMAVVAILLTISLATMFVGLTMGAGYKANMKAYYPYDAGVAIDAPLEKSSMDSIVSFTEEHCGVEDSVSYYLYAVPEKSIEALSLSDYNHLREILGLSPVVMGNNEFLVHCDTWNYMDGIRQGLKQQPEITLDGRTLTIAVTPILTEPMEQYQMAGTKGYVLVLPDEAASQLVGEKIRLAMKLEDGGYPELKSDLKQFLNSGKWQPELQSGQQLPEKVTMGVTVRAWGVANSLTGFTAISFCGLYLSIIFIILSCS
;
A
#
# COMPACT_ATOMS: atom_id res chain seq x y z
N TYR A 1 36.71 -1.24 -12.61
CA TYR A 1 37.89 -1.61 -11.78
C TYR A 1 39.08 -1.98 -12.65
N GLU A 2 38.91 -2.70 -13.73
CA GLU A 2 39.97 -3.12 -14.67
C GLU A 2 40.59 -1.95 -15.45
N LEU A 3 39.79 -0.99 -15.90
CA LEU A 3 40.31 0.19 -16.64
C LEU A 3 41.28 1.05 -15.81
N HIS A 4 40.98 1.19 -14.50
CA HIS A 4 41.82 1.99 -13.59
C HIS A 4 43.17 1.33 -13.30
N ARG A 5 43.25 0.02 -13.41
CA ARG A 5 44.50 -0.75 -13.24
C ARG A 5 45.33 -0.75 -14.53
N GLN A 6 44.66 -0.62 -15.68
CA GLN A 6 45.32 -0.66 -16.99
C GLN A 6 46.00 0.69 -17.38
N ILE A 7 45.46 1.83 -16.94
CA ILE A 7 46.05 3.14 -17.28
C ILE A 7 47.46 3.32 -16.69
N PRO A 8 47.72 3.02 -15.39
CA PRO A 8 49.08 3.03 -14.87
C PRO A 8 50.00 2.00 -15.54
N LEU A 9 49.49 0.84 -15.91
CA LEU A 9 50.26 -0.19 -16.61
C LEU A 9 50.61 0.20 -18.05
N LEU A 10 49.70 0.88 -18.75
CA LEU A 10 49.96 1.44 -20.08
C LEU A 10 50.96 2.57 -20.02
N LEU A 11 50.84 3.50 -19.08
CA LEU A 11 51.83 4.58 -18.85
C LEU A 11 53.20 4.00 -18.45
N HIS A 12 53.23 2.92 -17.66
CA HIS A 12 54.47 2.24 -17.28
C HIS A 12 55.08 1.49 -18.47
N ARG A 13 54.28 0.89 -19.35
CA ARG A 13 54.73 0.26 -20.61
C ARG A 13 55.26 1.30 -21.58
N PHE A 14 54.57 2.44 -21.75
CA PHE A 14 55.03 3.55 -22.60
C PHE A 14 56.35 4.15 -22.10
N ALA A 15 56.48 4.32 -20.79
CA ALA A 15 57.70 4.81 -20.16
C ALA A 15 58.87 3.80 -20.27
N LYS A 16 58.55 2.49 -20.35
CA LYS A 16 59.56 1.43 -20.49
C LYS A 16 60.07 1.27 -21.93
N GLN A 17 59.23 1.58 -22.93
CA GLN A 17 59.60 1.48 -24.35
C GLN A 17 60.44 2.66 -24.86
N ASN A 18 60.47 3.80 -24.19
CA ASN A 18 61.20 4.99 -24.63
C ASN A 18 62.22 5.41 -23.57
N LEU A 19 63.24 4.57 -23.35
CA LEU A 19 64.31 4.77 -22.40
C LEU A 19 65.07 6.10 -22.57
N ARG A 20 65.22 6.60 -23.80
CA ARG A 20 65.87 7.89 -24.12
C ARG A 20 65.07 9.10 -23.60
N HIS A 21 63.73 9.02 -23.50
CA HIS A 21 62.85 10.05 -22.98
C HIS A 21 62.74 10.01 -21.46
N LYS A 22 62.87 8.80 -20.86
CA LYS A 22 62.77 8.54 -19.42
C LYS A 22 63.90 9.13 -18.63
N TYR A 23 65.12 9.15 -19.18
CA TYR A 23 66.32 9.60 -18.49
C TYR A 23 66.76 11.02 -18.90
N LYS A 24 65.90 11.80 -19.57
CA LYS A 24 66.18 13.19 -19.91
C LYS A 24 65.70 14.10 -18.75
N GLU A 25 66.69 14.56 -18.01
CA GLU A 25 66.57 15.55 -16.92
C GLU A 25 65.45 15.30 -15.93
N GLU A 26 64.43 16.14 -15.85
CA GLU A 26 63.34 16.12 -14.83
C GLU A 26 62.24 15.11 -15.09
N ASN A 27 62.24 14.40 -16.21
CA ASN A 27 61.11 13.51 -16.61
C ASN A 27 60.86 12.32 -15.66
N LEU A 28 61.91 11.84 -15.00
CA LEU A 28 61.82 10.76 -14.01
C LEU A 28 61.03 11.20 -12.76
N PHE A 29 61.28 12.44 -12.33
CA PHE A 29 60.60 13.05 -11.20
C PHE A 29 59.13 13.33 -11.52
N PHE A 30 58.87 13.88 -12.71
CA PHE A 30 57.51 14.12 -13.21
C PHE A 30 56.70 12.83 -13.34
N LEU A 31 57.23 11.78 -13.97
CA LEU A 31 56.57 10.48 -14.10
C LEU A 31 56.28 9.80 -12.74
N GLY A 32 57.19 9.95 -11.79
CA GLY A 32 57.00 9.47 -10.41
C GLY A 32 55.94 10.22 -9.65
N GLN A 33 55.84 11.53 -9.81
CA GLN A 33 54.78 12.35 -9.21
C GLN A 33 53.41 12.09 -9.85
N ILE A 34 53.37 12.03 -11.19
CA ILE A 34 52.14 11.70 -11.93
C ILE A 34 51.65 10.30 -11.55
N GLY A 35 52.51 9.29 -11.47
CA GLY A 35 52.17 7.95 -11.07
C GLY A 35 51.58 7.87 -9.65
N ARG A 36 52.14 8.60 -8.68
CA ARG A 36 51.62 8.71 -7.31
C ARG A 36 50.28 9.44 -7.25
N ARG A 37 50.15 10.58 -7.98
CA ARG A 37 48.88 11.33 -8.02
C ARG A 37 47.75 10.54 -8.71
N ILE A 38 48.04 9.86 -9.80
CA ILE A 38 47.05 9.01 -10.48
C ILE A 38 46.60 7.87 -9.56
N HIS A 39 47.50 7.25 -8.81
CA HIS A 39 47.13 6.16 -7.92
C HIS A 39 46.30 6.62 -6.69
N SER A 40 46.65 7.79 -6.12
CA SER A 40 45.89 8.40 -5.03
C SER A 40 44.56 8.96 -5.52
N ALA A 41 44.54 9.72 -6.62
CA ALA A 41 43.32 10.25 -7.23
C ALA A 41 42.38 9.16 -7.71
N GLY A 42 42.90 8.03 -8.20
CA GLY A 42 42.11 6.90 -8.66
C GLY A 42 41.22 6.29 -7.59
N ARG A 43 41.72 6.15 -6.36
CA ARG A 43 40.91 5.66 -5.23
C ARG A 43 39.79 6.65 -4.88
N THR A 44 40.15 7.93 -4.79
CA THR A 44 39.17 8.97 -4.45
C THR A 44 38.09 9.08 -5.51
N MET A 45 38.45 9.06 -6.79
CA MET A 45 37.53 9.07 -7.91
C MET A 45 36.60 7.83 -7.93
N ALA A 46 37.12 6.63 -7.61
CA ALA A 46 36.32 5.42 -7.52
C ALA A 46 35.29 5.49 -6.38
N VAL A 47 35.71 6.00 -5.21
CA VAL A 47 34.77 6.18 -4.08
C VAL A 47 33.69 7.21 -4.43
N VAL A 48 34.09 8.36 -5.00
CA VAL A 48 33.11 9.38 -5.43
C VAL A 48 32.16 8.84 -6.49
N ALA A 49 32.63 8.07 -7.47
CA ALA A 49 31.80 7.47 -8.49
C ALA A 49 30.78 6.48 -7.90
N ILE A 50 31.19 5.65 -6.92
CA ILE A 50 30.29 4.73 -6.23
C ILE A 50 29.23 5.52 -5.44
N LEU A 51 29.63 6.51 -4.68
CA LEU A 51 28.72 7.33 -3.89
C LEU A 51 27.74 8.11 -4.77
N LEU A 52 28.22 8.67 -5.89
CA LEU A 52 27.36 9.34 -6.87
C LEU A 52 26.34 8.36 -7.49
N THR A 53 26.79 7.16 -7.83
CA THR A 53 25.88 6.12 -8.38
C THR A 53 24.80 5.75 -7.38
N ILE A 54 25.16 5.53 -6.11
CA ILE A 54 24.18 5.21 -5.04
C ILE A 54 23.20 6.38 -4.86
N SER A 55 23.70 7.60 -4.86
CA SER A 55 22.90 8.82 -4.69
C SER A 55 21.89 9.01 -5.83
N LEU A 56 22.34 8.86 -7.09
CA LEU A 56 21.47 8.92 -8.27
C LEU A 56 20.44 7.77 -8.27
N ALA A 57 20.85 6.56 -7.88
CA ALA A 57 19.96 5.42 -7.76
C ALA A 57 18.87 5.68 -6.70
N THR A 58 19.23 6.25 -5.55
CA THR A 58 18.27 6.61 -4.49
C THR A 58 17.25 7.65 -4.99
N MET A 59 17.72 8.68 -5.70
CA MET A 59 16.82 9.68 -6.30
C MET A 59 15.87 9.04 -7.33
N PHE A 60 16.39 8.18 -8.20
CA PHE A 60 15.57 7.49 -9.21
C PHE A 60 14.54 6.58 -8.57
N VAL A 61 14.92 5.81 -7.55
CA VAL A 61 13.99 4.94 -6.79
C VAL A 61 12.88 5.77 -6.14
N GLY A 62 13.21 6.89 -5.49
CA GLY A 62 12.21 7.77 -4.89
C GLY A 62 11.19 8.31 -5.90
N LEU A 63 11.67 8.77 -7.07
CA LEU A 63 10.80 9.27 -8.14
C LEU A 63 9.91 8.17 -8.75
N THR A 64 10.48 7.01 -9.05
CA THR A 64 9.74 5.90 -9.67
C THR A 64 8.72 5.28 -8.71
N MET A 65 9.08 5.09 -7.43
CA MET A 65 8.15 4.61 -6.42
C MET A 65 7.02 5.62 -6.18
N GLY A 66 7.33 6.92 -6.11
CA GLY A 66 6.32 7.97 -5.97
C GLY A 66 5.33 8.00 -7.14
N ALA A 67 5.83 7.90 -8.38
CA ALA A 67 4.99 7.85 -9.58
C ALA A 67 4.14 6.55 -9.62
N GLY A 68 4.74 5.40 -9.31
CA GLY A 68 4.05 4.12 -9.25
C GLY A 68 2.97 4.08 -8.17
N TYR A 69 3.26 4.62 -6.99
CA TYR A 69 2.27 4.73 -5.91
C TYR A 69 1.10 5.62 -6.31
N LYS A 70 1.37 6.80 -6.88
CA LYS A 70 0.32 7.71 -7.38
C LYS A 70 -0.56 7.05 -8.45
N ALA A 71 0.03 6.30 -9.37
CA ALA A 71 -0.70 5.60 -10.41
C ALA A 71 -1.63 4.50 -9.86
N ASN A 72 -1.23 3.85 -8.76
CA ASN A 72 -2.00 2.78 -8.12
C ASN A 72 -2.85 3.24 -6.92
N MET A 73 -2.97 4.54 -6.71
CA MET A 73 -3.63 5.10 -5.52
C MET A 73 -5.07 4.60 -5.34
N LYS A 74 -5.84 4.53 -6.44
CA LYS A 74 -7.22 4.01 -6.41
C LYS A 74 -7.32 2.54 -6.01
N ALA A 75 -6.26 1.75 -6.26
CA ALA A 75 -6.23 0.36 -5.83
C ALA A 75 -5.89 0.24 -4.32
N TYR A 76 -5.06 1.15 -3.80
CA TYR A 76 -4.73 1.16 -2.36
C TYR A 76 -5.81 1.80 -1.48
N TYR A 77 -6.51 2.80 -2.03
CA TYR A 77 -7.58 3.53 -1.35
C TYR A 77 -8.75 3.69 -2.33
N PRO A 78 -9.56 2.64 -2.53
CA PRO A 78 -10.68 2.69 -3.46
C PRO A 78 -11.74 3.71 -3.03
N TYR A 79 -12.00 3.84 -1.72
CA TYR A 79 -12.91 4.83 -1.15
C TYR A 79 -12.15 6.08 -0.68
N ASP A 80 -12.85 7.24 -0.66
CA ASP A 80 -12.24 8.51 -0.23
C ASP A 80 -11.99 8.54 1.27
N ALA A 81 -12.94 8.02 2.05
CA ALA A 81 -12.79 7.83 3.48
C ALA A 81 -13.45 6.51 3.93
N GLY A 82 -12.95 5.95 5.02
CA GLY A 82 -13.52 4.75 5.62
C GLY A 82 -13.24 4.68 7.12
N VAL A 83 -14.16 4.04 7.83
CA VAL A 83 -14.05 3.76 9.26
C VAL A 83 -14.24 2.27 9.50
N ALA A 84 -13.37 1.69 10.29
CA ALA A 84 -13.38 0.29 10.65
C ALA A 84 -13.48 0.16 12.17
N ILE A 85 -14.48 -0.56 12.67
CA ILE A 85 -14.67 -0.77 14.11
C ILE A 85 -14.91 -2.25 14.35
N ASP A 86 -14.06 -2.84 15.18
CA ASP A 86 -14.15 -4.26 15.55
C ASP A 86 -15.01 -4.38 16.81
N ALA A 87 -16.30 -4.17 16.64
CA ALA A 87 -17.35 -4.34 17.65
C ALA A 87 -18.71 -4.58 16.97
N PRO A 88 -19.61 -5.32 17.61
CA PRO A 88 -20.96 -5.60 17.10
C PRO A 88 -21.90 -4.42 17.36
N LEU A 89 -21.71 -3.35 16.62
CA LEU A 89 -22.52 -2.13 16.72
C LEU A 89 -23.67 -2.12 15.73
N GLU A 90 -24.75 -1.39 16.04
CA GLU A 90 -25.80 -1.11 15.07
C GLU A 90 -25.30 -0.22 13.92
N LYS A 91 -25.84 -0.41 12.71
CA LYS A 91 -25.48 0.42 11.55
C LYS A 91 -25.77 1.91 11.79
N SER A 92 -26.81 2.24 12.54
CA SER A 92 -27.16 3.60 12.97
C SER A 92 -26.01 4.34 13.69
N SER A 93 -25.12 3.59 14.34
CA SER A 93 -23.93 4.15 14.97
C SER A 93 -22.98 4.84 13.96
N MET A 94 -23.07 4.50 12.67
CA MET A 94 -22.26 5.11 11.60
C MET A 94 -22.87 6.41 11.09
N ASP A 95 -24.17 6.64 11.26
CA ASP A 95 -24.88 7.82 10.72
C ASP A 95 -24.31 9.13 11.27
N SER A 96 -23.93 9.13 12.53
CA SER A 96 -23.28 10.31 13.15
C SER A 96 -21.89 10.60 12.59
N ILE A 97 -21.16 9.56 12.14
CA ILE A 97 -19.86 9.71 11.47
C ILE A 97 -20.07 10.27 10.06
N VAL A 98 -21.09 9.75 9.35
CA VAL A 98 -21.48 10.28 8.03
C VAL A 98 -21.88 11.75 8.15
N SER A 99 -22.75 12.09 9.12
CA SER A 99 -23.19 13.49 9.35
C SER A 99 -22.02 14.41 9.68
N PHE A 100 -21.09 13.95 10.53
CA PHE A 100 -19.86 14.70 10.83
C PHE A 100 -19.02 14.94 9.56
N THR A 101 -18.89 13.92 8.71
CA THR A 101 -18.12 14.02 7.46
C THR A 101 -18.80 14.95 6.46
N GLU A 102 -20.14 14.85 6.35
CA GLU A 102 -20.97 15.72 5.51
C GLU A 102 -20.80 17.20 5.83
N GLU A 103 -20.77 17.54 7.14
CA GLU A 103 -20.56 18.93 7.58
C GLU A 103 -19.18 19.49 7.19
N HIS A 104 -18.17 18.64 6.97
CA HIS A 104 -16.79 19.06 6.73
C HIS A 104 -16.37 19.03 5.26
N CYS A 105 -16.88 18.10 4.46
CA CYS A 105 -16.41 17.91 3.08
C CYS A 105 -17.44 17.36 2.09
N GLY A 106 -18.72 17.27 2.48
CA GLY A 106 -19.75 16.68 1.64
C GLY A 106 -19.58 15.18 1.39
N VAL A 107 -20.66 14.42 1.45
CA VAL A 107 -20.66 12.96 1.20
C VAL A 107 -21.55 12.69 -0.01
N GLU A 108 -20.95 12.24 -1.11
CA GLU A 108 -21.70 11.87 -2.32
C GLU A 108 -22.47 10.56 -2.11
N ASP A 109 -21.82 9.59 -1.49
CA ASP A 109 -22.41 8.28 -1.20
C ASP A 109 -21.70 7.61 -0.02
N SER A 110 -22.42 6.76 0.72
CA SER A 110 -21.85 6.03 1.86
C SER A 110 -22.55 4.71 2.09
N VAL A 111 -21.81 3.71 2.56
CA VAL A 111 -22.35 2.43 2.95
C VAL A 111 -21.77 1.92 4.26
N SER A 112 -22.65 1.62 5.20
CA SER A 112 -22.32 0.91 6.44
C SER A 112 -22.60 -0.57 6.25
N TYR A 113 -21.59 -1.42 6.50
CA TYR A 113 -21.73 -2.87 6.30
C TYR A 113 -21.10 -3.66 7.43
N TYR A 114 -21.61 -4.88 7.61
CA TYR A 114 -21.05 -5.81 8.58
C TYR A 114 -20.05 -6.76 7.96
N LEU A 115 -19.04 -7.10 8.74
CA LEU A 115 -18.25 -8.29 8.53
C LEU A 115 -18.78 -9.36 9.49
N TYR A 116 -19.36 -10.38 8.91
CA TYR A 116 -19.94 -11.51 9.62
C TYR A 116 -18.89 -12.58 9.86
N ALA A 117 -18.78 -13.09 11.07
CA ALA A 117 -17.91 -14.23 11.34
C ALA A 117 -18.56 -15.52 10.80
N VAL A 118 -17.82 -16.22 9.94
CA VAL A 118 -18.26 -17.55 9.48
C VAL A 118 -17.79 -18.59 10.48
N PRO A 119 -18.73 -19.32 11.14
CA PRO A 119 -18.38 -20.33 12.12
C PRO A 119 -17.38 -21.35 11.59
N GLU A 120 -16.46 -21.80 12.46
CA GLU A 120 -15.46 -22.84 12.19
C GLU A 120 -14.40 -22.53 11.12
N LYS A 121 -14.53 -21.44 10.36
CA LYS A 121 -13.60 -21.15 9.24
C LYS A 121 -12.62 -20.02 9.52
N SER A 122 -12.80 -19.21 10.56
CA SER A 122 -12.04 -17.98 10.82
C SER A 122 -11.96 -17.08 9.57
N ILE A 123 -13.03 -17.02 8.80
CA ILE A 123 -13.20 -16.24 7.58
C ILE A 123 -14.35 -15.28 7.82
N GLU A 124 -14.27 -14.10 7.26
CA GLU A 124 -15.32 -13.09 7.31
C GLU A 124 -16.18 -13.15 6.06
N ALA A 125 -17.41 -12.74 6.21
CA ALA A 125 -18.38 -12.68 5.12
C ALA A 125 -19.06 -11.32 5.04
N LEU A 126 -19.53 -10.97 3.85
CA LEU A 126 -20.36 -9.81 3.53
C LEU A 126 -21.72 -10.26 3.00
N SER A 127 -22.75 -9.45 3.22
CA SER A 127 -24.02 -9.62 2.51
C SER A 127 -23.89 -9.18 1.05
N LEU A 128 -24.66 -9.79 0.16
CA LEU A 128 -24.65 -9.45 -1.27
C LEU A 128 -25.09 -8.01 -1.52
N SER A 129 -26.09 -7.53 -0.77
CA SER A 129 -26.59 -6.16 -0.90
C SER A 129 -25.52 -5.14 -0.50
N ASP A 130 -24.85 -5.32 0.66
CA ASP A 130 -23.75 -4.44 1.09
C ASP A 130 -22.59 -4.51 0.10
N TYR A 131 -22.24 -5.69 -0.40
CA TYR A 131 -21.20 -5.88 -1.39
C TYR A 131 -21.49 -5.16 -2.71
N ASN A 132 -22.74 -5.25 -3.19
CA ASN A 132 -23.17 -4.54 -4.41
C ASN A 132 -23.18 -3.02 -4.23
N HIS A 133 -23.56 -2.52 -3.06
CA HIS A 133 -23.49 -1.09 -2.77
C HIS A 133 -22.03 -0.58 -2.76
N LEU A 134 -21.12 -1.36 -2.15
CA LEU A 134 -19.67 -1.05 -2.22
C LEU A 134 -19.17 -0.99 -3.67
N ARG A 135 -19.63 -1.90 -4.54
CA ARG A 135 -19.31 -1.90 -5.96
C ARG A 135 -19.86 -0.67 -6.67
N GLU A 136 -21.08 -0.28 -6.35
CA GLU A 136 -21.76 0.90 -6.93
C GLU A 136 -21.00 2.18 -6.62
N ILE A 137 -20.57 2.39 -5.38
CA ILE A 137 -19.72 3.53 -4.97
C ILE A 137 -18.45 3.61 -5.85
N LEU A 138 -17.90 2.46 -6.25
CA LEU A 138 -16.71 2.36 -7.10
C LEU A 138 -17.03 2.45 -8.60
N GLY A 139 -18.31 2.55 -8.99
CA GLY A 139 -18.75 2.52 -10.38
C GLY A 139 -18.63 1.15 -11.04
N LEU A 140 -18.59 0.09 -10.27
CA LEU A 140 -18.55 -1.30 -10.74
C LEU A 140 -19.96 -1.86 -10.90
N SER A 141 -20.15 -2.75 -11.87
CA SER A 141 -21.43 -3.41 -12.07
C SER A 141 -21.79 -4.32 -10.88
N PRO A 142 -23.05 -4.38 -10.46
CA PRO A 142 -23.49 -5.27 -9.41
C PRO A 142 -23.30 -6.74 -9.83
N VAL A 143 -23.09 -7.59 -8.85
CA VAL A 143 -23.00 -9.04 -9.01
C VAL A 143 -24.34 -9.67 -8.73
N VAL A 144 -24.71 -10.63 -9.56
CA VAL A 144 -25.90 -11.45 -9.38
C VAL A 144 -25.49 -12.88 -9.06
N MET A 145 -26.03 -13.45 -7.99
CA MET A 145 -25.86 -14.86 -7.64
C MET A 145 -27.17 -15.45 -7.11
N GLY A 146 -27.28 -16.76 -7.13
CA GLY A 146 -28.45 -17.47 -6.61
C GLY A 146 -28.53 -17.45 -5.08
N ASN A 147 -29.74 -17.65 -4.54
CA ASN A 147 -29.94 -17.64 -3.08
C ASN A 147 -29.17 -18.73 -2.33
N ASN A 148 -28.77 -19.80 -3.02
CA ASN A 148 -27.98 -20.90 -2.44
C ASN A 148 -26.53 -20.91 -2.97
N GLU A 149 -26.04 -19.79 -3.43
CA GLU A 149 -24.68 -19.64 -3.92
C GLU A 149 -23.89 -18.70 -3.03
N PHE A 150 -22.56 -18.84 -3.07
CA PHE A 150 -21.64 -17.87 -2.49
C PHE A 150 -20.52 -17.60 -3.48
N LEU A 151 -19.86 -16.46 -3.33
CA LEU A 151 -18.65 -16.13 -4.06
C LEU A 151 -17.55 -15.65 -3.09
N VAL A 152 -16.33 -15.54 -3.61
CA VAL A 152 -15.16 -15.06 -2.87
C VAL A 152 -14.70 -13.75 -3.47
N HIS A 153 -14.45 -12.75 -2.63
CA HIS A 153 -13.75 -11.56 -3.03
C HIS A 153 -12.31 -11.61 -2.52
N CYS A 154 -11.35 -11.45 -3.43
CA CYS A 154 -9.92 -11.40 -3.11
C CYS A 154 -9.18 -10.55 -4.14
N ASP A 155 -8.75 -9.36 -3.76
CA ASP A 155 -7.98 -8.44 -4.62
C ASP A 155 -6.45 -8.63 -4.49
N THR A 156 -6.00 -9.59 -3.68
CA THR A 156 -4.59 -9.85 -3.43
C THR A 156 -4.13 -11.14 -4.09
N TRP A 157 -3.33 -11.01 -5.13
CA TRP A 157 -2.87 -12.12 -5.97
C TRP A 157 -2.17 -13.27 -5.19
N ASN A 158 -1.47 -12.96 -4.08
CA ASN A 158 -0.76 -13.95 -3.28
C ASN A 158 -1.65 -15.06 -2.71
N TYR A 159 -2.94 -14.80 -2.52
CA TYR A 159 -3.88 -15.76 -1.95
C TYR A 159 -4.66 -16.55 -3.00
N MET A 160 -4.61 -16.13 -4.27
CA MET A 160 -5.47 -16.65 -5.33
C MET A 160 -5.32 -18.15 -5.57
N ASP A 161 -4.10 -18.67 -5.57
CA ASP A 161 -3.87 -20.10 -5.83
C ASP A 161 -4.37 -20.96 -4.66
N GLY A 162 -4.17 -20.50 -3.43
CA GLY A 162 -4.69 -21.16 -2.24
C GLY A 162 -6.23 -21.17 -2.21
N ILE A 163 -6.86 -20.05 -2.58
CA ILE A 163 -8.32 -19.94 -2.67
C ILE A 163 -8.84 -20.88 -3.76
N ARG A 164 -8.28 -20.87 -4.96
CA ARG A 164 -8.68 -21.76 -6.05
C ARG A 164 -8.57 -23.24 -5.68
N GLN A 165 -7.50 -23.61 -4.97
CA GLN A 165 -7.33 -24.98 -4.48
C GLN A 165 -8.34 -25.32 -3.40
N GLY A 166 -8.58 -24.42 -2.44
CA GLY A 166 -9.58 -24.60 -1.38
C GLY A 166 -10.99 -24.78 -1.93
N LEU A 167 -11.39 -23.94 -2.89
CA LEU A 167 -12.71 -24.02 -3.54
C LEU A 167 -12.91 -25.30 -4.36
N LYS A 168 -11.82 -25.86 -4.96
CA LYS A 168 -11.91 -27.18 -5.64
C LYS A 168 -12.09 -28.33 -4.65
N GLN A 169 -11.51 -28.22 -3.46
CA GLN A 169 -11.63 -29.26 -2.42
C GLN A 169 -12.94 -29.15 -1.64
N GLN A 170 -13.42 -27.95 -1.41
CA GLN A 170 -14.64 -27.64 -0.70
C GLN A 170 -15.47 -26.62 -1.50
N PRO A 171 -16.25 -27.06 -2.51
CA PRO A 171 -17.09 -26.16 -3.30
C PRO A 171 -18.37 -25.74 -2.58
N GLU A 172 -18.59 -26.25 -1.38
CA GLU A 172 -19.79 -26.02 -0.56
C GLU A 172 -19.41 -25.53 0.83
N ILE A 173 -20.28 -24.70 1.40
CA ILE A 173 -20.23 -24.29 2.79
C ILE A 173 -21.60 -24.52 3.42
N THR A 174 -21.61 -24.96 4.67
CA THR A 174 -22.87 -25.11 5.44
C THR A 174 -22.91 -24.05 6.52
N LEU A 175 -23.96 -23.24 6.51
CA LEU A 175 -24.22 -22.19 7.48
C LEU A 175 -25.60 -22.43 8.08
N ASP A 176 -25.68 -22.63 9.36
CA ASP A 176 -26.93 -22.85 10.11
C ASP A 176 -27.90 -23.87 9.45
N GLY A 177 -27.33 -25.00 8.99
CA GLY A 177 -28.09 -26.06 8.31
C GLY A 177 -28.40 -25.80 6.84
N ARG A 178 -28.05 -24.63 6.29
CA ARG A 178 -28.20 -24.31 4.87
C ARG A 178 -26.89 -24.55 4.13
N THR A 179 -26.90 -25.33 3.08
CA THR A 179 -25.73 -25.55 2.21
C THR A 179 -25.76 -24.56 1.06
N LEU A 180 -24.68 -23.82 0.94
CA LEU A 180 -24.42 -22.91 -0.17
C LEU A 180 -23.33 -23.50 -1.07
N THR A 181 -23.53 -23.42 -2.38
CA THR A 181 -22.58 -23.86 -3.40
C THR A 181 -21.85 -22.67 -4.00
N ILE A 182 -20.70 -22.91 -4.61
CA ILE A 182 -19.93 -21.84 -5.23
C ILE A 182 -20.64 -21.31 -6.49
N ALA A 183 -20.67 -19.99 -6.66
CA ALA A 183 -21.25 -19.34 -7.83
C ALA A 183 -20.45 -19.62 -9.12
N VAL A 184 -21.07 -19.39 -10.28
CA VAL A 184 -20.46 -19.58 -11.60
C VAL A 184 -19.21 -18.71 -11.78
N THR A 185 -19.23 -17.46 -11.26
CA THR A 185 -18.06 -16.59 -11.19
C THR A 185 -17.53 -16.59 -9.76
N PRO A 186 -16.64 -17.54 -9.43
CA PRO A 186 -16.37 -17.86 -8.04
C PRO A 186 -15.51 -16.85 -7.31
N ILE A 187 -14.67 -16.10 -8.02
CA ILE A 187 -13.71 -15.18 -7.41
C ILE A 187 -13.75 -13.83 -8.15
N LEU A 188 -13.94 -12.78 -7.39
CA LEU A 188 -13.87 -11.40 -7.83
C LEU A 188 -12.59 -10.75 -7.29
N THR A 189 -11.96 -9.89 -8.09
CA THR A 189 -10.59 -9.41 -7.84
C THR A 189 -10.40 -7.90 -7.95
N GLU A 190 -11.49 -7.16 -8.14
CA GLU A 190 -11.43 -5.71 -8.21
C GLU A 190 -10.96 -5.12 -6.87
N PRO A 191 -10.12 -4.07 -6.87
CA PRO A 191 -9.68 -3.44 -5.64
C PRO A 191 -10.85 -2.86 -4.84
N MET A 192 -11.09 -3.38 -3.64
CA MET A 192 -12.19 -2.96 -2.76
C MET A 192 -11.75 -2.85 -1.29
N GLU A 193 -10.48 -2.50 -1.07
CA GLU A 193 -9.92 -2.33 0.28
C GLU A 193 -10.02 -3.58 1.17
N GLN A 194 -9.75 -4.72 0.57
CA GLN A 194 -9.86 -6.05 1.15
C GLN A 194 -9.25 -6.17 2.56
N TYR A 195 -8.14 -5.47 2.85
CA TYR A 195 -7.51 -5.51 4.18
C TYR A 195 -8.44 -5.05 5.30
N GLN A 196 -9.35 -4.15 5.02
CA GLN A 196 -10.37 -3.74 5.99
C GLN A 196 -11.53 -4.73 6.06
N MET A 197 -11.82 -5.43 4.95
CA MET A 197 -12.87 -6.42 4.88
C MET A 197 -12.43 -7.79 5.40
N ALA A 198 -11.30 -8.29 4.93
CA ALA A 198 -10.91 -9.69 5.11
C ALA A 198 -10.03 -9.98 6.34
N GLY A 199 -9.72 -8.99 7.16
CA GLY A 199 -8.89 -9.20 8.34
C GLY A 199 -7.56 -9.90 8.00
N THR A 200 -7.26 -11.02 8.67
CA THR A 200 -5.99 -11.75 8.53
C THR A 200 -5.96 -12.77 7.39
N LYS A 201 -7.10 -13.17 6.84
CA LYS A 201 -7.19 -14.24 5.84
C LYS A 201 -6.96 -13.79 4.39
N GLY A 202 -7.03 -12.50 4.12
CA GLY A 202 -6.75 -11.94 2.81
C GLY A 202 -7.85 -12.16 1.76
N TYR A 203 -9.03 -12.66 2.16
CA TYR A 203 -10.22 -12.76 1.32
C TYR A 203 -11.49 -12.77 2.18
N VAL A 204 -12.62 -12.47 1.56
CA VAL A 204 -13.93 -12.44 2.21
C VAL A 204 -14.93 -13.24 1.38
N LEU A 205 -15.90 -13.86 2.03
CA LEU A 205 -17.03 -14.51 1.35
C LEU A 205 -18.12 -13.48 1.11
N VAL A 206 -18.82 -13.59 -0.01
CA VAL A 206 -20.06 -12.85 -0.25
C VAL A 206 -21.19 -13.83 -0.23
N LEU A 207 -22.15 -13.60 0.66
CA LEU A 207 -23.27 -14.47 0.94
C LEU A 207 -24.59 -13.81 0.52
N PRO A 208 -25.61 -14.58 0.15
CA PRO A 208 -26.97 -14.05 0.04
C PRO A 208 -27.40 -13.37 1.34
N ASP A 209 -28.18 -12.30 1.25
CA ASP A 209 -28.61 -11.50 2.41
C ASP A 209 -29.31 -12.34 3.48
N GLU A 210 -30.15 -13.30 3.05
CA GLU A 210 -30.82 -14.24 3.97
C GLU A 210 -29.81 -15.09 4.76
N ALA A 211 -28.72 -15.55 4.15
CA ALA A 211 -27.71 -16.34 4.83
C ALA A 211 -26.83 -15.46 5.74
N ALA A 212 -26.51 -14.25 5.29
CA ALA A 212 -25.73 -13.29 6.06
C ALA A 212 -26.48 -12.82 7.32
N SER A 213 -27.80 -12.59 7.23
CA SER A 213 -28.64 -12.14 8.36
C SER A 213 -28.76 -13.15 9.50
N GLN A 214 -28.42 -14.41 9.28
CA GLN A 214 -28.35 -15.45 10.31
C GLN A 214 -27.07 -15.40 11.14
N LEU A 215 -26.07 -14.66 10.67
CA LEU A 215 -24.77 -14.53 11.30
C LEU A 215 -24.70 -13.25 12.16
N VAL A 216 -23.84 -13.27 13.16
CA VAL A 216 -23.58 -12.07 13.97
C VAL A 216 -22.60 -11.17 13.22
N GLY A 217 -22.96 -9.90 13.08
CA GLY A 217 -22.08 -8.87 12.56
C GLY A 217 -21.06 -8.46 13.63
N GLU A 218 -19.95 -9.18 13.73
CA GLU A 218 -18.93 -8.93 14.76
C GLU A 218 -18.18 -7.62 14.58
N LYS A 219 -18.11 -7.13 13.35
CA LYS A 219 -17.39 -5.91 13.00
C LYS A 219 -18.24 -5.07 12.08
N ILE A 220 -18.14 -3.76 12.25
CA ILE A 220 -18.82 -2.81 11.39
C ILE A 220 -17.81 -1.97 10.62
N ARG A 221 -18.15 -1.66 9.40
CA ARG A 221 -17.34 -0.87 8.47
C ARG A 221 -18.20 0.22 7.83
N LEU A 222 -17.57 1.35 7.53
CA LEU A 222 -18.16 2.44 6.77
C LEU A 222 -17.22 2.78 5.62
N ALA A 223 -17.74 2.82 4.41
CA ALA A 223 -17.06 3.33 3.23
C ALA A 223 -17.79 4.57 2.72
N MET A 224 -17.05 5.60 2.34
CA MET A 224 -17.61 6.88 1.89
C MET A 224 -16.93 7.35 0.61
N LYS A 225 -17.73 7.90 -0.29
CA LYS A 225 -17.32 8.68 -1.43
C LYS A 225 -17.63 10.15 -1.13
N LEU A 226 -16.62 11.02 -1.28
CA LEU A 226 -16.72 12.43 -0.93
C LEU A 226 -16.80 13.28 -2.20
N GLU A 227 -17.54 14.39 -2.15
CA GLU A 227 -17.73 15.27 -3.32
C GLU A 227 -16.39 15.73 -3.93
N ASP A 228 -15.44 16.19 -3.09
CA ASP A 228 -14.12 16.69 -3.50
C ASP A 228 -12.97 15.74 -3.13
N GLY A 229 -13.27 14.48 -2.76
CA GLY A 229 -12.27 13.49 -2.36
C GLY A 229 -11.65 13.72 -0.98
N GLY A 230 -12.12 14.71 -0.24
CA GLY A 230 -11.71 15.06 1.11
C GLY A 230 -10.32 15.72 1.20
N TYR A 231 -9.85 15.92 2.43
CA TYR A 231 -8.57 16.56 2.75
C TYR A 231 -7.73 15.70 3.71
N PRO A 232 -6.39 15.87 3.76
CA PRO A 232 -5.53 14.99 4.55
C PRO A 232 -5.83 14.98 6.05
N GLU A 233 -6.18 16.14 6.63
CA GLU A 233 -6.46 16.31 8.05
C GLU A 233 -7.77 15.63 8.48
N LEU A 234 -8.69 15.32 7.55
CA LEU A 234 -9.94 14.61 7.82
C LEU A 234 -9.69 13.30 8.61
N LYS A 235 -8.55 12.65 8.39
CA LYS A 235 -8.18 11.45 9.16
C LYS A 235 -8.00 11.73 10.65
N SER A 236 -7.38 12.87 11.00
CA SER A 236 -7.21 13.28 12.41
C SER A 236 -8.53 13.75 13.00
N ASP A 237 -9.34 14.46 12.21
CA ASP A 237 -10.62 15.00 12.66
C ASP A 237 -11.62 13.88 12.97
N LEU A 238 -11.71 12.87 12.09
CA LEU A 238 -12.50 11.65 12.33
C LEU A 238 -12.01 10.88 13.56
N LYS A 239 -10.70 10.72 13.74
CA LYS A 239 -10.16 10.09 14.94
C LYS A 239 -10.48 10.87 16.21
N GLN A 240 -10.40 12.19 16.15
CA GLN A 240 -10.76 13.05 17.26
C GLN A 240 -12.26 12.96 17.56
N PHE A 241 -13.12 12.96 16.54
CA PHE A 241 -14.56 12.78 16.70
C PHE A 241 -14.90 11.46 17.39
N LEU A 242 -14.34 10.35 16.94
CA LEU A 242 -14.54 9.02 17.51
C LEU A 242 -14.11 8.93 18.98
N ASN A 243 -13.07 9.68 19.38
CA ASN A 243 -12.53 9.67 20.74
C ASN A 243 -13.10 10.79 21.62
N SER A 244 -13.91 11.71 21.09
CA SER A 244 -14.38 12.91 21.81
C SER A 244 -15.52 12.65 22.80
N GLY A 245 -16.09 11.44 22.85
CA GLY A 245 -17.31 11.14 23.59
C GLY A 245 -18.60 11.69 22.96
N LYS A 246 -18.50 12.42 21.85
CA LYS A 246 -19.66 12.88 21.05
C LYS A 246 -20.26 11.75 20.23
N TRP A 247 -19.42 10.80 19.82
CA TRP A 247 -19.86 9.59 19.17
C TRP A 247 -20.37 8.61 20.21
N GLN A 248 -21.65 8.26 20.13
CA GLN A 248 -22.33 7.36 21.06
C GLN A 248 -22.83 6.15 20.28
N PRO A 249 -22.01 5.08 20.15
CA PRO A 249 -22.39 3.89 19.41
C PRO A 249 -23.41 3.05 20.18
N GLU A 250 -24.32 2.46 19.46
CA GLU A 250 -25.31 1.50 19.96
C GLU A 250 -24.85 0.06 19.66
N LEU A 251 -24.97 -0.83 20.63
CA LEU A 251 -24.68 -2.24 20.46
C LEU A 251 -25.88 -2.96 19.84
N GLN A 252 -25.58 -3.95 19.00
CA GLN A 252 -26.60 -4.90 18.51
C GLN A 252 -27.25 -5.60 19.71
N SER A 253 -28.55 -5.87 19.58
CA SER A 253 -29.35 -6.49 20.65
C SER A 253 -28.74 -7.83 21.11
N GLY A 254 -28.53 -7.97 22.42
CA GLY A 254 -27.96 -9.17 23.02
C GLY A 254 -26.43 -9.31 22.90
N GLN A 255 -25.74 -8.34 22.30
CA GLN A 255 -24.30 -8.34 22.18
C GLN A 255 -23.61 -7.54 23.30
N GLN A 256 -22.33 -7.86 23.54
CA GLN A 256 -21.50 -7.17 24.51
C GLN A 256 -20.28 -6.55 23.81
N LEU A 257 -19.79 -5.45 24.36
CA LEU A 257 -18.54 -4.88 23.87
C LEU A 257 -17.39 -5.88 24.11
N PRO A 258 -16.54 -6.11 23.12
CA PRO A 258 -15.33 -6.87 23.33
C PRO A 258 -14.39 -6.14 24.30
N GLU A 259 -13.55 -6.88 25.01
CA GLU A 259 -12.58 -6.34 25.98
C GLU A 259 -11.70 -5.23 25.34
N LYS A 260 -11.43 -5.37 24.05
CA LYS A 260 -10.65 -4.40 23.28
C LYS A 260 -11.37 -4.09 21.96
N VAL A 261 -11.81 -2.85 21.81
CA VAL A 261 -12.34 -2.34 20.54
C VAL A 261 -11.20 -1.76 19.72
N THR A 262 -11.00 -2.28 18.51
CA THR A 262 -10.07 -1.71 17.55
C THR A 262 -10.82 -0.76 16.63
N MET A 263 -10.30 0.46 16.46
CA MET A 263 -10.86 1.44 15.53
C MET A 263 -9.80 1.86 14.52
N GLY A 264 -10.16 1.87 13.26
CA GLY A 264 -9.33 2.31 12.14
C GLY A 264 -10.01 3.41 11.34
N VAL A 265 -9.25 4.39 10.89
CA VAL A 265 -9.72 5.44 9.97
C VAL A 265 -8.77 5.48 8.78
N THR A 266 -9.33 5.37 7.58
CA THR A 266 -8.63 5.55 6.31
C THR A 266 -9.17 6.80 5.62
N VAL A 267 -8.26 7.59 5.02
CA VAL A 267 -8.61 8.73 4.19
C VAL A 267 -7.62 8.75 3.03
N ARG A 268 -8.13 8.69 1.80
CA ARG A 268 -7.31 8.67 0.58
C ARG A 268 -6.40 9.89 0.49
N ALA A 269 -6.94 11.07 0.73
CA ALA A 269 -6.19 12.33 0.69
C ALA A 269 -4.98 12.31 1.65
N TRP A 270 -5.14 11.77 2.87
CA TRP A 270 -4.05 11.57 3.82
C TRP A 270 -3.01 10.56 3.30
N GLY A 271 -3.47 9.43 2.75
CA GLY A 271 -2.61 8.40 2.18
C GLY A 271 -1.73 8.95 1.06
N VAL A 272 -2.33 9.73 0.15
CA VAL A 272 -1.62 10.44 -0.93
C VAL A 272 -0.58 11.41 -0.37
N ALA A 273 -1.00 12.32 0.52
CA ALA A 273 -0.11 13.35 1.07
C ALA A 273 1.06 12.73 1.83
N ASN A 274 0.80 11.73 2.69
CA ASN A 274 1.82 11.07 3.49
C ASN A 274 2.84 10.31 2.63
N SER A 275 2.38 9.58 1.63
CA SER A 275 3.25 8.80 0.75
C SER A 275 4.09 9.70 -0.16
N LEU A 276 3.49 10.75 -0.74
CA LEU A 276 4.21 11.72 -1.55
C LEU A 276 5.30 12.43 -0.75
N THR A 277 5.02 12.79 0.50
CA THR A 277 6.01 13.40 1.40
C THR A 277 7.21 12.48 1.60
N GLY A 278 6.98 11.18 1.87
CA GLY A 278 8.05 10.19 2.04
C GLY A 278 8.92 10.02 0.80
N PHE A 279 8.30 9.84 -0.37
CA PHE A 279 9.03 9.66 -1.64
C PHE A 279 9.77 10.94 -2.06
N THR A 280 9.19 12.12 -1.82
CA THR A 280 9.83 13.41 -2.08
C THR A 280 11.06 13.58 -1.19
N ALA A 281 10.98 13.26 0.10
CA ALA A 281 12.11 13.33 1.02
C ALA A 281 13.28 12.43 0.58
N ILE A 282 12.98 11.18 0.18
CA ILE A 282 14.00 10.24 -0.34
C ILE A 282 14.65 10.80 -1.60
N SER A 283 13.87 11.31 -2.55
CA SER A 283 14.38 11.90 -3.79
C SER A 283 15.25 13.12 -3.53
N PHE A 284 14.83 13.99 -2.60
CA PHE A 284 15.57 15.19 -2.21
C PHE A 284 16.90 14.85 -1.54
N CYS A 285 16.92 13.88 -0.64
CA CYS A 285 18.17 13.38 -0.03
C CYS A 285 19.14 12.86 -1.09
N GLY A 286 18.65 12.07 -2.06
CA GLY A 286 19.46 11.58 -3.17
C GLY A 286 20.04 12.72 -4.02
N LEU A 287 19.23 13.72 -4.36
CA LEU A 287 19.66 14.89 -5.12
C LEU A 287 20.73 15.70 -4.36
N TYR A 288 20.48 15.98 -3.08
CA TYR A 288 21.42 16.74 -2.23
C TYR A 288 22.78 16.06 -2.11
N LEU A 289 22.80 14.76 -1.86
CA LEU A 289 24.02 13.97 -1.82
C LEU A 289 24.74 13.97 -3.18
N SER A 290 24.02 13.88 -4.28
CA SER A 290 24.61 13.95 -5.63
C SER A 290 25.34 15.27 -5.86
N ILE A 291 24.75 16.40 -5.47
CA ILE A 291 25.36 17.74 -5.60
C ILE A 291 26.63 17.82 -4.77
N ILE A 292 26.61 17.35 -3.52
CA ILE A 292 27.82 17.36 -2.66
C ILE A 292 28.94 16.54 -3.30
N PHE A 293 28.66 15.35 -3.82
CA PHE A 293 29.69 14.52 -4.44
C PHE A 293 30.23 15.09 -5.75
N ILE A 294 29.38 15.77 -6.54
CA ILE A 294 29.88 16.52 -7.72
C ILE A 294 30.83 17.62 -7.31
N ILE A 295 30.50 18.44 -6.30
CA ILE A 295 31.37 19.51 -5.81
C ILE A 295 32.72 18.94 -5.31
N LEU A 296 32.67 17.87 -4.49
CA LEU A 296 33.88 17.20 -3.99
C LEU A 296 34.72 16.57 -5.11
N SER A 297 34.10 16.15 -6.21
CA SER A 297 34.81 15.61 -7.37
C SER A 297 35.50 16.66 -8.20
N CYS A 298 35.05 17.93 -8.16
CA CYS A 298 35.62 19.06 -8.90
C CYS A 298 36.67 19.80 -8.11
N SER A 299 36.82 19.59 -6.80
CA SER A 299 37.83 20.17 -5.92
C SER A 299 39.06 19.28 -5.81
#